data_7cd025f26526cdc2bb2455ecd01f29d9
#
_entry.id   7cd025f26526cdc2bb2455ecd01f29d9
#
_cell.length_a   1.000
_cell.length_b   1.000
_cell.length_c   1.000
_cell.angle_alpha   90.00
_cell.angle_beta   90.00
_cell.angle_gamma   90.00
#
_symmetry.space_group_name_H-M   'P 1'
#
loop_
_entity.id
_entity.type
_entity.pdbx_description
1 polymer ?
#
loop_
_entity_poly.entity_id
_entity_poly.type
_entity_poly.pdbx_seq_one_letter_code
_entity_poly.pdbx_strand_id
1 'polypeptide(L)'
;MTMDITLKKASIADAKEIFDMQIKSFKKLLEKYKDYDYNPGAESIDRTIKRFEEPFSDYYFITLNGINIGAVRVCNYQKICKLKQIFILPEYQNKGYSQEAIKILESLYPEASKWELDTILEEDKLCHLYEKMGYRKTGKIKYLKEGMNLVFYEKKHNIK
;
A
#
# COMPACT_ATOMS: atom_id res chain seq x y z
N MET A 1 -8.52 -0.53 -26.11
CA MET A 1 -7.89 0.49 -25.26
C MET A 1 -6.94 -0.17 -24.29
N THR A 2 -5.65 0.17 -24.38
CA THR A 2 -4.67 -0.29 -23.43
C THR A 2 -4.82 0.48 -22.12
N MET A 3 -4.95 -0.25 -21.01
CA MET A 3 -4.87 0.35 -19.69
C MET A 3 -3.43 0.72 -19.42
N ASP A 4 -3.18 2.00 -19.15
CA ASP A 4 -1.84 2.49 -18.86
C ASP A 4 -1.73 2.87 -17.39
N ILE A 5 -1.30 1.90 -16.57
CA ILE A 5 -1.00 2.13 -15.16
C ILE A 5 0.44 2.58 -15.05
N THR A 6 0.66 3.71 -14.39
CA THR A 6 2.00 4.20 -14.08
C THR A 6 2.08 4.62 -12.62
N LEU A 7 3.30 4.76 -12.11
CA LEU A 7 3.56 5.32 -10.80
C LEU A 7 4.27 6.67 -10.99
N LYS A 8 3.67 7.72 -10.43
CA LYS A 8 4.23 9.07 -10.48
C LYS A 8 4.72 9.48 -9.10
N LYS A 9 5.99 9.81 -8.98
CA LYS A 9 6.55 10.22 -7.69
C LYS A 9 5.81 11.45 -7.17
N ALA A 10 5.37 11.37 -5.92
CA ALA A 10 4.70 12.47 -5.24
C ALA A 10 5.69 13.25 -4.37
N SER A 11 5.38 14.49 -4.09
CA SER A 11 6.14 15.35 -3.18
C SER A 11 5.25 15.81 -2.04
N ILE A 12 5.83 16.48 -1.05
CA ILE A 12 5.10 16.97 0.12
C ILE A 12 3.96 17.93 -0.29
N ALA A 13 4.10 18.62 -1.41
CA ALA A 13 3.05 19.51 -1.93
C ALA A 13 1.78 18.71 -2.29
N ASP A 14 1.91 17.41 -2.53
CA ASP A 14 0.79 16.52 -2.87
C ASP A 14 0.12 15.88 -1.65
N ALA A 15 0.58 16.20 -0.44
CA ALA A 15 0.13 15.54 0.78
C ALA A 15 -1.39 15.59 0.98
N LYS A 16 -2.02 16.74 0.67
CA LYS A 16 -3.46 16.87 0.83
C LYS A 16 -4.21 15.95 -0.12
N GLU A 17 -3.82 15.88 -1.37
CA GLU A 17 -4.47 15.02 -2.36
C GLU A 17 -4.34 13.55 -1.95
N ILE A 18 -3.15 13.12 -1.55
CA ILE A 18 -2.90 11.76 -1.09
C ILE A 18 -3.74 11.45 0.15
N PHE A 19 -3.78 12.38 1.10
CA PHE A 19 -4.58 12.21 2.32
C PHE A 19 -6.06 12.05 1.99
N ASP A 20 -6.61 12.92 1.13
CA ASP A 20 -8.03 12.86 0.75
C ASP A 20 -8.37 11.54 0.08
N MET A 21 -7.49 11.03 -0.81
CA MET A 21 -7.65 9.74 -1.46
C MET A 21 -7.60 8.60 -0.45
N GLN A 22 -6.68 8.68 0.52
CA GLN A 22 -6.55 7.67 1.57
C GLN A 22 -7.84 7.55 2.39
N ILE A 23 -8.40 8.67 2.83
CA ILE A 23 -9.63 8.69 3.62
C ILE A 23 -10.78 8.02 2.85
N LYS A 24 -10.94 8.37 1.58
CA LYS A 24 -11.99 7.78 0.73
C LYS A 24 -11.79 6.29 0.52
N SER A 25 -10.55 5.88 0.30
CA SER A 25 -10.23 4.49 -0.03
C SER A 25 -10.42 3.54 1.16
N PHE A 26 -10.16 4.00 2.38
CA PHE A 26 -10.26 3.17 3.59
C PHE A 26 -11.58 3.31 4.34
N LYS A 27 -12.51 4.12 3.83
CA LYS A 27 -13.78 4.38 4.51
C LYS A 27 -14.55 3.11 4.85
N LYS A 28 -14.67 2.18 3.90
CA LYS A 28 -15.40 0.92 4.11
C LYS A 28 -14.76 0.04 5.18
N LEU A 29 -13.43 -0.07 5.19
CA LEU A 29 -12.73 -0.84 6.20
C LEU A 29 -12.86 -0.20 7.57
N LEU A 30 -12.82 1.13 7.64
CA LEU A 30 -13.04 1.84 8.90
C LEU A 30 -14.43 1.58 9.45
N GLU A 31 -15.45 1.63 8.59
CA GLU A 31 -16.82 1.34 8.99
C GLU A 31 -16.99 -0.10 9.46
N LYS A 32 -16.32 -1.05 8.79
CA LYS A 32 -16.41 -2.48 9.12
C LYS A 32 -15.78 -2.81 10.47
N TYR A 33 -14.58 -2.31 10.71
CA TYR A 33 -13.81 -2.67 11.91
C TYR A 33 -13.88 -1.63 13.03
N LYS A 34 -14.28 -0.40 12.71
CA LYS A 34 -14.35 0.72 13.67
C LYS A 34 -13.03 0.92 14.41
N ASP A 35 -11.92 0.72 13.68
CA ASP A 35 -10.57 0.81 14.21
C ASP A 35 -10.04 2.23 14.01
N TYR A 36 -10.32 3.09 14.98
CA TYR A 36 -9.93 4.49 14.91
C TYR A 36 -8.47 4.73 15.30
N ASP A 37 -7.80 3.73 15.85
CA ASP A 37 -6.41 3.84 16.29
C ASP A 37 -5.39 3.49 15.19
N TYR A 38 -5.69 2.49 14.36
CA TYR A 38 -4.74 1.96 13.37
C TYR A 38 -5.17 2.14 11.92
N ASN A 39 -6.46 2.37 11.67
CA ASN A 39 -6.97 2.43 10.30
C ASN A 39 -6.55 3.73 9.61
N PRO A 40 -5.95 3.64 8.40
CA PRO A 40 -5.58 4.84 7.64
C PRO A 40 -6.74 5.79 7.34
N GLY A 41 -7.98 5.29 7.34
CA GLY A 41 -9.17 6.12 7.16
C GLY A 41 -9.48 7.04 8.33
N ALA A 42 -8.85 6.82 9.49
CA ALA A 42 -9.05 7.63 10.70
C ALA A 42 -7.85 8.52 11.02
N GLU A 43 -6.80 8.51 10.20
CA GLU A 43 -5.61 9.30 10.44
C GLU A 43 -5.83 10.78 10.14
N SER A 44 -4.99 11.64 10.76
CA SER A 44 -4.94 13.06 10.42
C SER A 44 -3.95 13.29 9.28
N ILE A 45 -4.08 14.43 8.60
CA ILE A 45 -3.16 14.81 7.54
C ILE A 45 -1.71 14.96 8.05
N ASP A 46 -1.53 15.27 9.32
CA ASP A 46 -0.19 15.41 9.90
C ASP A 46 0.63 14.13 9.77
N ARG A 47 -0.01 12.96 9.84
CA ARG A 47 0.68 11.69 9.64
C ARG A 47 1.18 11.54 8.21
N THR A 48 0.40 11.94 7.23
CA THR A 48 0.82 11.94 5.83
C THR A 48 2.01 12.86 5.63
N ILE A 49 1.97 14.05 6.19
CA ILE A 49 3.06 15.03 6.10
C ILE A 49 4.35 14.46 6.70
N LYS A 50 4.25 13.86 7.89
CA LYS A 50 5.41 13.24 8.56
C LYS A 50 6.04 12.14 7.71
N ARG A 51 5.21 11.34 7.01
CA ARG A 51 5.71 10.27 6.15
C ARG A 51 6.50 10.84 4.96
N PHE A 52 6.11 11.98 4.43
CA PHE A 52 6.89 12.67 3.39
C PHE A 52 8.23 13.16 3.90
N GLU A 53 8.33 13.50 5.18
CA GLU A 53 9.57 13.99 5.78
C GLU A 53 10.56 12.88 6.13
N GLU A 54 10.12 11.62 6.19
CA GLU A 54 11.00 10.48 6.46
C GLU A 54 11.91 10.21 5.27
N PRO A 55 13.25 10.17 5.45
CA PRO A 55 14.18 10.07 4.33
C PRO A 55 14.13 8.75 3.57
N PHE A 56 13.61 7.68 4.20
CA PHE A 56 13.49 6.35 3.59
C PHE A 56 12.10 6.11 2.98
N SER A 57 11.19 7.06 3.08
CA SER A 57 9.78 6.90 2.67
C SER A 57 9.55 7.56 1.31
N ASP A 58 8.99 6.81 0.37
CA ASP A 58 8.64 7.30 -0.95
C ASP A 58 7.15 7.09 -1.20
N TYR A 59 6.48 8.14 -1.63
CA TYR A 59 5.08 8.09 -2.09
C TYR A 59 5.02 8.19 -3.60
N TYR A 60 4.13 7.41 -4.19
CA TYR A 60 3.82 7.50 -5.62
C TYR A 60 2.31 7.58 -5.79
N PHE A 61 1.86 8.43 -6.70
CA PHE A 61 0.51 8.30 -7.22
C PHE A 61 0.44 7.07 -8.12
N ILE A 62 -0.66 6.33 -8.00
CA ILE A 62 -1.03 5.31 -8.99
C ILE A 62 -1.90 6.04 -10.00
N THR A 63 -1.45 6.06 -11.26
CA THR A 63 -2.20 6.77 -12.31
C THR A 63 -2.75 5.79 -13.34
N LEU A 64 -3.94 6.07 -13.83
CA LEU A 64 -4.56 5.36 -14.94
C LEU A 64 -4.77 6.35 -16.07
N ASN A 65 -4.03 6.16 -17.16
CA ASN A 65 -4.08 7.07 -18.31
C ASN A 65 -3.93 8.54 -17.89
N GLY A 66 -3.00 8.80 -16.96
CA GLY A 66 -2.69 10.13 -16.48
C GLY A 66 -3.55 10.64 -15.33
N ILE A 67 -4.57 9.90 -14.92
CA ILE A 67 -5.47 10.29 -13.82
C ILE A 67 -5.01 9.62 -12.53
N ASN A 68 -4.89 10.38 -11.44
CA ASN A 68 -4.55 9.83 -10.14
C ASN A 68 -5.72 9.03 -9.58
N ILE A 69 -5.55 7.72 -9.45
CA ILE A 69 -6.60 6.81 -8.97
C ILE A 69 -6.29 6.20 -7.60
N GLY A 70 -5.10 6.43 -7.08
CA GLY A 70 -4.68 5.89 -5.80
C GLY A 70 -3.27 6.30 -5.49
N ALA A 71 -2.70 5.70 -4.46
CA ALA A 71 -1.31 5.96 -4.08
C ALA A 71 -0.70 4.74 -3.41
N VAL A 72 0.63 4.73 -3.38
CA VAL A 72 1.39 3.69 -2.71
C VAL A 72 2.57 4.33 -1.99
N ARG A 73 2.86 3.82 -0.79
CA ARG A 73 4.02 4.26 -0.02
C ARG A 73 4.93 3.08 0.25
N VAL A 74 6.20 3.26 -0.05
CA VAL A 74 7.24 2.28 0.21
C VAL A 74 8.27 2.87 1.17
N CYS A 75 8.75 2.04 2.11
CA CYS A 75 9.91 2.39 2.91
C CYS A 75 11.10 1.62 2.35
N ASN A 76 12.06 2.36 1.82
CA ASN A 76 13.23 1.80 1.15
C ASN A 76 14.43 1.77 2.11
N TYR A 77 14.75 0.57 2.59
CA TYR A 77 15.93 0.35 3.44
C TYR A 77 17.03 -0.32 2.62
N GLN A 78 17.04 -0.12 1.30
CA GLN A 78 17.97 -0.66 0.32
C GLN A 78 17.78 -2.15 0.06
N LYS A 79 18.34 -3.03 0.89
CA LYS A 79 18.21 -4.48 0.74
C LYS A 79 16.81 -4.98 1.05
N ILE A 80 16.09 -4.28 1.90
CA ILE A 80 14.72 -4.61 2.28
C ILE A 80 13.85 -3.41 1.97
N CYS A 81 12.77 -3.64 1.23
CA CYS A 81 11.74 -2.64 1.01
C CYS A 81 10.45 -3.10 1.68
N LYS A 82 9.74 -2.15 2.27
CA LYS A 82 8.45 -2.43 2.91
C LYS A 82 7.35 -1.67 2.18
N LEU A 83 6.36 -2.41 1.68
CA LEU A 83 5.14 -1.83 1.13
C LEU A 83 4.26 -1.44 2.31
N LYS A 84 4.23 -0.14 2.63
CA LYS A 84 3.56 0.34 3.85
C LYS A 84 2.10 0.68 3.64
N GLN A 85 1.76 1.22 2.49
CA GLN A 85 0.38 1.55 2.15
C GLN A 85 0.19 1.42 0.66
N ILE A 86 -0.95 0.87 0.27
CA ILE A 86 -1.43 0.91 -1.11
C ILE A 86 -2.94 1.05 -1.06
N PHE A 87 -3.48 1.98 -1.81
CA PHE A 87 -4.91 2.17 -1.89
C PHE A 87 -5.32 2.69 -3.26
N ILE A 88 -6.51 2.28 -3.67
CA ILE A 88 -7.17 2.68 -4.92
C ILE A 88 -8.52 3.28 -4.54
N LEU A 89 -8.90 4.38 -5.17
CA LEU A 89 -10.21 4.98 -4.98
C LEU A 89 -11.32 3.95 -5.24
N PRO A 90 -12.43 3.99 -4.49
CA PRO A 90 -13.47 2.95 -4.59
C PRO A 90 -13.98 2.69 -6.02
N GLU A 91 -14.15 3.73 -6.82
CA GLU A 91 -14.66 3.62 -8.20
C GLU A 91 -13.68 2.89 -9.15
N TYR A 92 -12.43 2.71 -8.73
CA TYR A 92 -11.41 2.02 -9.53
C TYR A 92 -10.98 0.68 -8.94
N GLN A 93 -11.61 0.24 -7.86
CA GLN A 93 -11.25 -1.03 -7.20
C GLN A 93 -11.77 -2.24 -7.97
N ASN A 94 -11.19 -3.42 -7.67
CA ASN A 94 -11.58 -4.73 -8.23
C ASN A 94 -11.38 -4.83 -9.74
N LYS A 95 -10.37 -4.14 -10.28
CA LYS A 95 -10.05 -4.13 -11.71
C LYS A 95 -8.60 -4.56 -12.01
N GLY A 96 -7.87 -5.02 -10.99
CA GLY A 96 -6.49 -5.49 -11.15
C GLY A 96 -5.43 -4.39 -11.13
N TYR A 97 -5.80 -3.15 -10.87
CA TYR A 97 -4.85 -2.03 -10.88
C TYR A 97 -3.80 -2.13 -9.77
N SER A 98 -4.18 -2.63 -8.59
CA SER A 98 -3.23 -2.83 -7.49
C SER A 98 -2.13 -3.80 -7.86
N GLN A 99 -2.46 -4.87 -8.58
CA GLN A 99 -1.47 -5.86 -9.04
C GLN A 99 -0.45 -5.22 -9.98
N GLU A 100 -0.92 -4.43 -10.95
CA GLU A 100 -0.04 -3.72 -11.87
C GLU A 100 0.85 -2.71 -11.13
N ALA A 101 0.26 -1.97 -10.17
CA ALA A 101 1.02 -1.01 -9.38
C ALA A 101 2.13 -1.69 -8.58
N ILE A 102 1.85 -2.83 -7.96
CA ILE A 102 2.85 -3.58 -7.18
C ILE A 102 4.00 -4.05 -8.08
N LYS A 103 3.69 -4.56 -9.28
CA LYS A 103 4.72 -4.99 -10.23
C LYS A 103 5.65 -3.84 -10.60
N ILE A 104 5.07 -2.69 -10.91
CA ILE A 104 5.85 -1.51 -11.28
C ILE A 104 6.70 -1.05 -10.09
N LEU A 105 6.10 -1.00 -8.89
CA LEU A 105 6.79 -0.58 -7.69
C LEU A 105 8.02 -1.45 -7.43
N GLU A 106 7.87 -2.77 -7.50
CA GLU A 106 8.99 -3.69 -7.26
C GLU A 106 10.11 -3.47 -8.27
N SER A 107 9.78 -3.12 -9.51
CA SER A 107 10.78 -2.86 -10.55
C SER A 107 11.60 -1.59 -10.31
N LEU A 108 11.07 -0.65 -9.51
CA LEU A 108 11.75 0.61 -9.21
C LEU A 108 12.86 0.45 -8.15
N TYR A 109 12.88 -0.69 -7.45
CA TYR A 109 13.84 -0.96 -6.37
C TYR A 109 14.57 -2.27 -6.63
N PRO A 110 15.38 -2.34 -7.71
CA PRO A 110 16.02 -3.59 -8.11
C PRO A 110 17.05 -4.12 -7.11
N GLU A 111 17.52 -3.28 -6.19
CA GLU A 111 18.50 -3.66 -5.17
C GLU A 111 17.87 -4.36 -3.98
N ALA A 112 16.52 -4.34 -3.86
CA ALA A 112 15.84 -5.00 -2.78
C ALA A 112 15.90 -6.51 -2.96
N SER A 113 16.47 -7.21 -1.97
CA SER A 113 16.49 -8.67 -1.96
C SER A 113 15.23 -9.25 -1.30
N LYS A 114 14.50 -8.42 -0.56
CA LYS A 114 13.28 -8.84 0.12
C LYS A 114 12.29 -7.68 0.21
N TRP A 115 11.01 -8.00 -0.03
CA TRP A 115 9.89 -7.12 0.20
C TRP A 115 9.07 -7.64 1.37
N GLU A 116 8.60 -6.74 2.22
CA GLU A 116 7.76 -7.06 3.38
C GLU A 116 6.51 -6.22 3.39
N LEU A 117 5.43 -6.77 3.91
CA LEU A 117 4.19 -6.03 4.14
C LEU A 117 3.37 -6.71 5.23
N ASP A 118 2.37 -6.01 5.74
CA ASP A 118 1.33 -6.61 6.57
C ASP A 118 -0.04 -6.17 6.05
N THR A 119 -1.05 -6.98 6.36
CA THR A 119 -2.43 -6.70 5.98
C THR A 119 -3.38 -7.34 6.98
N ILE A 120 -4.66 -7.06 6.85
CA ILE A 120 -5.69 -7.59 7.75
C ILE A 120 -5.95 -9.05 7.39
N LEU A 121 -5.70 -9.96 8.35
CA LEU A 121 -5.87 -11.40 8.14
C LEU A 121 -7.30 -11.77 7.73
N GLU A 122 -8.29 -11.09 8.29
CA GLU A 122 -9.71 -11.35 8.04
C GLU A 122 -10.21 -10.84 6.69
N GLU A 123 -9.37 -10.11 5.95
CA GLU A 123 -9.70 -9.62 4.60
C GLU A 123 -9.14 -10.57 3.54
N ASP A 124 -9.93 -11.59 3.19
CA ASP A 124 -9.50 -12.64 2.25
C ASP A 124 -9.02 -12.10 0.91
N LYS A 125 -9.68 -11.06 0.40
CA LYS A 125 -9.30 -10.45 -0.88
C LYS A 125 -7.91 -9.84 -0.83
N LEU A 126 -7.54 -9.20 0.28
CA LEU A 126 -6.21 -8.60 0.44
C LEU A 126 -5.15 -9.69 0.56
N CYS A 127 -5.40 -10.70 1.38
CA CYS A 127 -4.47 -11.83 1.52
C CYS A 127 -4.26 -12.53 0.18
N HIS A 128 -5.36 -12.78 -0.54
CA HIS A 128 -5.30 -13.42 -1.85
C HIS A 128 -4.51 -12.59 -2.85
N LEU A 129 -4.69 -11.27 -2.85
CA LEU A 129 -3.95 -10.36 -3.72
C LEU A 129 -2.43 -10.53 -3.53
N TYR A 130 -1.98 -10.46 -2.28
CA TYR A 130 -0.54 -10.54 -2.00
C TYR A 130 0.02 -11.93 -2.26
N GLU A 131 -0.73 -12.98 -1.94
CA GLU A 131 -0.30 -14.35 -2.23
C GLU A 131 -0.18 -14.57 -3.73
N LYS A 132 -1.10 -14.04 -4.51
CA LYS A 132 -1.05 -14.10 -5.98
C LYS A 132 0.18 -13.36 -6.53
N MET A 133 0.62 -12.30 -5.84
CA MET A 133 1.80 -11.53 -6.23
C MET A 133 3.13 -12.18 -5.80
N GLY A 134 3.06 -13.34 -5.15
CA GLY A 134 4.24 -14.08 -4.74
C GLY A 134 4.66 -13.88 -3.30
N TYR A 135 3.88 -13.14 -2.52
CA TYR A 135 4.16 -12.95 -1.10
C TYR A 135 3.72 -14.18 -0.32
N ARG A 136 4.47 -14.51 0.74
CA ARG A 136 4.20 -15.66 1.60
C ARG A 136 4.13 -15.22 3.06
N LYS A 137 3.22 -15.85 3.81
CA LYS A 137 3.09 -15.58 5.24
C LYS A 137 4.38 -15.93 5.96
N THR A 138 4.83 -15.05 6.87
CA THR A 138 6.03 -15.28 7.67
C THR A 138 5.77 -16.13 8.91
N GLY A 139 4.50 -16.28 9.29
CA GLY A 139 4.10 -16.90 10.55
C GLY A 139 3.80 -15.89 11.64
N LYS A 140 4.17 -14.63 11.45
CA LYS A 140 3.90 -13.57 12.43
C LYS A 140 2.48 -13.03 12.27
N ILE A 141 1.76 -12.92 13.39
CA ILE A 141 0.43 -12.32 13.46
C ILE A 141 0.43 -11.33 14.62
N LYS A 142 -0.20 -10.17 14.42
CA LYS A 142 -0.37 -9.17 15.48
C LYS A 142 -1.85 -8.94 15.72
N TYR A 143 -2.30 -9.21 16.95
CA TYR A 143 -3.65 -8.91 17.37
C TYR A 143 -3.86 -7.40 17.49
N LEU A 144 -4.90 -6.86 16.87
CA LEU A 144 -5.29 -5.46 17.00
C LEU A 144 -6.54 -5.31 17.87
N LYS A 145 -7.56 -6.10 17.57
CA LYS A 145 -8.82 -6.14 18.31
C LYS A 145 -9.55 -7.42 17.92
N GLU A 146 -10.64 -7.73 18.62
CA GLU A 146 -11.45 -8.91 18.29
C GLU A 146 -11.91 -8.86 16.84
N GLY A 147 -11.63 -9.94 16.10
CA GLY A 147 -11.98 -10.05 14.69
C GLY A 147 -11.07 -9.28 13.74
N MET A 148 -9.99 -8.68 14.25
CA MET A 148 -9.06 -7.93 13.41
C MET A 148 -7.60 -8.19 13.83
N ASN A 149 -6.89 -8.91 12.98
CA ASN A 149 -5.48 -9.23 13.18
C ASN A 149 -4.67 -8.81 11.97
N LEU A 150 -3.40 -8.46 12.18
CA LEU A 150 -2.47 -8.26 11.08
C LEU A 150 -1.71 -9.55 10.82
N VAL A 151 -1.59 -9.90 9.54
CA VAL A 151 -0.76 -11.01 9.08
C VAL A 151 0.42 -10.42 8.30
N PHE A 152 1.60 -10.98 8.51
CA PHE A 152 2.85 -10.47 7.91
C PHE A 152 3.28 -11.36 6.76
N TYR A 153 3.65 -10.70 5.66
CA TYR A 153 4.06 -11.35 4.41
C TYR A 153 5.45 -10.92 4.01
N GLU A 154 6.15 -11.78 3.29
CA GLU A 154 7.42 -11.44 2.67
C GLU A 154 7.51 -12.05 1.28
N LYS A 155 8.35 -11.42 0.46
CA LYS A 155 8.67 -11.91 -0.89
C LYS A 155 10.16 -11.71 -1.11
N LYS A 156 10.87 -12.79 -1.39
CA LYS A 156 12.31 -12.73 -1.66
C LYS A 156 12.54 -12.56 -3.15
N HIS A 157 13.46 -11.67 -3.49
CA HIS A 157 13.89 -11.44 -4.87
C HIS A 157 15.30 -11.96 -5.03
N ASN A 158 15.52 -12.72 -6.12
CA ASN A 158 16.88 -13.13 -6.49
C ASN A 158 17.52 -11.96 -7.23
N ILE A 159 18.52 -11.37 -6.61
CA ILE A 159 19.34 -10.33 -7.26
C ILE A 159 20.40 -11.09 -8.06
N LYS A 160 20.38 -10.90 -9.37
CA LYS A 160 21.41 -11.45 -10.23
C LYS A 160 22.57 -10.48 -10.38
#